data_c800ecdc03fbbd1921ce2742889a17b3
#
_entry.id   c800ecdc03fbbd1921ce2742889a17b3
#
_cell.length_a   1.000
_cell.length_b   1.000
_cell.length_c   1.000
_cell.angle_alpha   90.00
_cell.angle_beta   90.00
_cell.angle_gamma   90.00
#
_symmetry.space_group_name_H-M   'P 1'
#
loop_
_entity.id
_entity.type
_entity.pdbx_description
1 polymer ?
#
loop_
_entity_poly.entity_id
_entity_poly.type
_entity_poly.pdbx_seq_one_letter_code
_entity_poly.pdbx_strand_id
1 'polypeptide(L)'
;YSQIWKVVPTEAPGNPIDAVDITKVKGALQQEAITEGLDAEGRPVIYFVDPQVGPCVLGSSGPRDIGRGVRDLWDDVNLAAATKVADCVFYAAKGAKGQVWFGWATGSAAEPDIMAIYDVETGGWSAWDTGGRIRLHRAMVLFARTPGASMSRDVVPYVSDQGFNNRLIRCDTTDLNDNATTFQATMKTAPLVLNEGKPFSVGTPFVFAEAATGVTLTVTLDVDFGRVTRTGTVLLTADGSETHVFRRVEGLESGDQARAIQLEIGDAAAAANAWSFNRFFVPITLEDIGP
;
A
#
# COMPACT_ATOMS: atom_id res chain seq x y z
N TYR A 1 0.06 -0.19 -27.36
CA TYR A 1 -0.06 1.27 -27.43
C TYR A 1 -1.16 1.70 -26.48
N SER A 2 -0.80 2.46 -25.45
CA SER A 2 -1.72 2.93 -24.42
C SER A 2 -2.20 4.32 -24.81
N GLN A 3 -3.50 4.47 -25.03
CA GLN A 3 -4.15 5.74 -25.33
C GLN A 3 -5.42 5.87 -24.50
N ILE A 4 -5.73 7.06 -24.04
CA ILE A 4 -6.99 7.38 -23.36
C ILE A 4 -7.78 8.33 -24.25
N TRP A 5 -9.01 7.92 -24.56
CA TRP A 5 -9.95 8.68 -25.36
C TRP A 5 -11.15 9.08 -24.49
N LYS A 6 -11.60 10.30 -24.64
CA LYS A 6 -12.87 10.76 -24.11
C LYS A 6 -13.91 10.72 -25.22
N VAL A 7 -14.97 9.96 -25.00
CA VAL A 7 -16.13 9.97 -25.88
C VAL A 7 -17.03 11.13 -25.50
N VAL A 8 -17.32 12.00 -26.45
CA VAL A 8 -18.13 13.20 -26.25
C VAL A 8 -19.36 13.13 -27.16
N PRO A 9 -20.59 13.35 -26.65
CA PRO A 9 -21.75 13.52 -27.50
C PRO A 9 -21.55 14.71 -28.46
N THR A 10 -21.94 14.55 -29.71
CA THR A 10 -21.94 15.63 -30.69
C THR A 10 -23.36 15.89 -31.19
N GLU A 11 -23.62 17.13 -31.63
CA GLU A 11 -24.90 17.48 -32.27
C GLU A 11 -24.89 17.22 -33.78
N ALA A 12 -23.82 16.63 -34.31
CA ALA A 12 -23.66 16.41 -35.73
C ALA A 12 -24.60 15.29 -36.24
N PRO A 13 -25.47 15.57 -37.24
CA PRO A 13 -26.32 14.55 -37.81
C PRO A 13 -25.47 13.43 -38.46
N GLY A 14 -25.68 12.20 -38.02
CA GLY A 14 -24.96 11.03 -38.54
C GLY A 14 -23.69 10.64 -37.79
N ASN A 15 -23.20 11.46 -36.87
CA ASN A 15 -22.09 11.12 -35.97
C ASN A 15 -22.44 11.58 -34.53
N PRO A 16 -23.23 10.80 -33.76
CA PRO A 16 -23.74 11.23 -32.47
C PRO A 16 -22.66 11.29 -31.38
N ILE A 17 -21.47 10.75 -31.64
CA ILE A 17 -20.34 10.72 -30.69
C ILE A 17 -19.05 11.08 -31.43
N ASP A 18 -18.16 11.76 -30.73
CA ASP A 18 -16.79 12.00 -31.14
C ASP A 18 -15.81 11.50 -30.12
N ALA A 19 -14.62 11.12 -30.53
CA ALA A 19 -13.58 10.63 -29.67
C ALA A 19 -12.43 11.63 -29.59
N VAL A 20 -12.28 12.27 -28.44
CA VAL A 20 -11.21 13.22 -28.17
C VAL A 20 -10.05 12.52 -27.46
N ASP A 21 -8.86 12.63 -28.04
CA ASP A 21 -7.64 12.07 -27.46
C ASP A 21 -7.24 12.88 -26.21
N ILE A 22 -7.17 12.21 -25.05
CA ILE A 22 -6.70 12.80 -23.79
C ILE A 22 -5.20 12.63 -23.66
N THR A 23 -4.66 11.46 -24.03
CA THR A 23 -3.22 11.19 -23.99
C THR A 23 -2.84 10.08 -24.96
N LYS A 24 -1.67 10.22 -25.57
CA LYS A 24 -1.04 9.20 -26.44
C LYS A 24 0.06 8.41 -25.73
N VAL A 25 0.34 8.74 -24.47
CA VAL A 25 1.50 8.22 -23.76
C VAL A 25 1.12 7.30 -22.60
N LYS A 26 -0.11 7.46 -22.07
CA LYS A 26 -0.59 6.68 -20.92
C LYS A 26 -1.91 6.01 -21.24
N GLY A 27 -2.10 4.81 -20.74
CA GLY A 27 -3.34 4.08 -20.87
C GLY A 27 -3.33 2.80 -20.06
N ALA A 28 -4.50 2.19 -19.90
CA ALA A 28 -4.62 0.98 -19.12
C ALA A 28 -4.01 -0.22 -19.84
N LEU A 29 -3.35 -1.06 -19.04
CA LEU A 29 -2.72 -2.28 -19.50
C LEU A 29 -3.75 -3.28 -20.06
N GLN A 30 -4.90 -3.40 -19.38
CA GLN A 30 -6.01 -4.26 -19.76
C GLN A 30 -7.31 -3.78 -19.10
N GLN A 31 -8.46 -4.35 -19.47
CA GLN A 31 -9.77 -3.91 -18.99
C GLN A 31 -9.93 -4.11 -17.47
N GLU A 32 -9.43 -5.19 -16.93
CA GLU A 32 -9.50 -5.52 -15.50
C GLU A 32 -8.64 -4.59 -14.65
N ALA A 33 -7.65 -3.96 -15.26
CA ALA A 33 -6.77 -3.00 -14.62
C ALA A 33 -7.32 -1.57 -14.60
N ILE A 34 -8.67 -1.42 -14.64
CA ILE A 34 -9.37 -0.13 -14.59
C ILE A 34 -10.50 -0.21 -13.58
N THR A 35 -10.65 0.83 -12.77
CA THR A 35 -11.79 0.99 -11.87
C THR A 35 -12.19 2.45 -11.72
N GLU A 36 -13.48 2.70 -11.55
CA GLU A 36 -13.98 4.02 -11.14
C GLU A 36 -13.86 4.17 -9.63
N GLY A 37 -13.61 5.38 -9.16
CA GLY A 37 -13.52 5.68 -7.74
C GLY A 37 -13.62 7.17 -7.46
N LEU A 38 -13.26 7.56 -6.25
CA LEU A 38 -13.24 8.95 -5.79
C LEU A 38 -11.82 9.36 -5.44
N ASP A 39 -11.47 10.62 -5.64
CA ASP A 39 -10.23 11.20 -5.13
C ASP A 39 -10.37 11.65 -3.65
N ALA A 40 -9.30 12.21 -3.09
CA ALA A 40 -9.28 12.69 -1.71
C ALA A 40 -10.30 13.81 -1.45
N GLU A 41 -10.74 14.53 -2.44
CA GLU A 41 -11.79 15.56 -2.37
C GLU A 41 -13.19 15.02 -2.65
N GLY A 42 -13.34 13.71 -2.91
CA GLY A 42 -14.61 13.08 -3.23
C GLY A 42 -15.08 13.27 -4.68
N ARG A 43 -14.20 13.68 -5.60
CA ARG A 43 -14.52 13.85 -7.01
C ARG A 43 -14.35 12.52 -7.75
N PRO A 44 -15.23 12.22 -8.75
CA PRO A 44 -15.09 11.02 -9.57
C PRO A 44 -13.78 11.02 -10.36
N VAL A 45 -13.06 9.91 -10.30
CA VAL A 45 -11.82 9.66 -11.03
C VAL A 45 -11.77 8.22 -11.52
N ILE A 46 -10.85 7.94 -12.44
CA ILE A 46 -10.59 6.57 -12.92
C ILE A 46 -9.18 6.18 -12.48
N TYR A 47 -9.08 5.08 -11.74
CA TYR A 47 -7.82 4.44 -11.41
C TYR A 47 -7.49 3.37 -12.44
N PHE A 48 -6.22 3.26 -12.81
CA PHE A 48 -5.80 2.26 -13.79
C PHE A 48 -4.32 1.91 -13.62
N VAL A 49 -3.92 0.79 -14.22
CA VAL A 49 -2.52 0.35 -14.27
C VAL A 49 -1.96 0.61 -15.67
N ASP A 50 -0.98 1.48 -15.75
CA ASP A 50 -0.27 1.79 -16.99
C ASP A 50 0.94 0.84 -17.17
N PRO A 51 1.19 0.30 -18.37
CA PRO A 51 2.26 -0.68 -18.59
C PRO A 51 3.67 -0.15 -18.35
N GLN A 52 3.88 1.17 -18.41
CA GLN A 52 5.21 1.77 -18.26
C GLN A 52 5.49 2.28 -16.84
N VAL A 53 4.46 2.82 -16.18
CA VAL A 53 4.65 3.50 -14.91
C VAL A 53 3.89 2.87 -13.74
N GLY A 54 3.03 1.87 -14.02
CA GLY A 54 2.23 1.20 -12.99
C GLY A 54 0.98 1.97 -12.60
N PRO A 55 0.62 2.02 -11.30
CA PRO A 55 -0.60 2.63 -10.83
C PRO A 55 -0.73 4.11 -11.17
N CYS A 56 -1.85 4.47 -11.79
CA CYS A 56 -2.19 5.82 -12.24
C CYS A 56 -3.62 6.19 -11.84
N VAL A 57 -3.88 7.50 -11.80
CA VAL A 57 -5.22 8.05 -11.66
C VAL A 57 -5.48 9.06 -12.77
N LEU A 58 -6.66 9.01 -13.38
CA LEU A 58 -7.17 9.97 -14.35
C LEU A 58 -8.22 10.85 -13.69
N GLY A 59 -7.88 12.08 -13.43
CA GLY A 59 -8.79 13.12 -12.96
C GLY A 59 -9.04 14.20 -14.03
N SER A 60 -9.64 15.30 -13.62
CA SER A 60 -9.95 16.44 -14.51
C SER A 60 -8.69 17.10 -15.10
N SER A 61 -7.55 17.02 -14.41
CA SER A 61 -6.26 17.54 -14.86
C SER A 61 -5.46 16.57 -15.74
N GLY A 62 -6.03 15.43 -16.11
CA GLY A 62 -5.38 14.38 -16.89
C GLY A 62 -4.79 13.25 -16.04
N PRO A 63 -4.07 12.32 -16.70
CA PRO A 63 -3.51 11.16 -16.02
C PRO A 63 -2.28 11.52 -15.19
N ARG A 64 -2.24 11.02 -13.95
CA ARG A 64 -1.15 11.22 -12.98
C ARG A 64 -0.64 9.87 -12.47
N ASP A 65 0.67 9.72 -12.37
CA ASP A 65 1.34 8.61 -11.71
C ASP A 65 1.16 8.72 -10.19
N ILE A 66 0.63 7.68 -9.56
CA ILE A 66 0.52 7.55 -8.11
C ILE A 66 1.38 6.42 -7.56
N GLY A 67 2.00 5.61 -8.42
CA GLY A 67 2.76 4.41 -8.10
C GLY A 67 4.16 4.63 -7.51
N ARG A 68 4.57 5.87 -7.21
CA ARG A 68 5.93 6.14 -6.71
C ARG A 68 6.29 5.37 -5.44
N GLY A 69 5.32 5.19 -4.53
CA GLY A 69 5.54 4.50 -3.25
C GLY A 69 5.68 2.99 -3.37
N VAL A 70 5.38 2.42 -4.53
CA VAL A 70 5.45 0.97 -4.83
C VAL A 70 6.21 0.70 -6.13
N ARG A 71 7.09 1.62 -6.52
CA ARG A 71 7.84 1.52 -7.78
C ARG A 71 8.75 0.29 -7.80
N ASP A 72 9.41 0.00 -6.70
CA ASP A 72 10.26 -1.17 -6.51
C ASP A 72 9.49 -2.49 -6.74
N LEU A 73 8.24 -2.54 -6.30
CA LEU A 73 7.38 -3.71 -6.54
C LEU A 73 6.90 -3.76 -8.00
N TRP A 74 6.69 -2.61 -8.63
CA TRP A 74 6.29 -2.54 -10.03
C TRP A 74 7.42 -2.89 -10.99
N ASP A 75 8.66 -2.60 -10.64
CA ASP A 75 9.82 -2.87 -11.51
C ASP A 75 10.03 -4.38 -11.78
N ASP A 76 9.45 -5.27 -10.95
CA ASP A 76 9.45 -6.73 -11.16
C ASP A 76 8.19 -7.26 -11.86
N VAL A 77 7.38 -6.38 -12.45
CA VAL A 77 6.11 -6.76 -13.10
C VAL A 77 6.34 -7.71 -14.28
N ASN A 78 5.55 -8.79 -14.33
CA ASN A 78 5.51 -9.70 -15.47
C ASN A 78 4.49 -9.25 -16.53
N LEU A 79 4.88 -8.38 -17.43
CA LEU A 79 4.03 -7.91 -18.54
C LEU A 79 3.66 -9.02 -19.54
N ALA A 80 4.32 -10.16 -19.48
CA ALA A 80 4.06 -11.34 -20.33
C ALA A 80 3.25 -12.43 -19.60
N ALA A 81 2.65 -12.10 -18.46
CA ALA A 81 1.85 -13.05 -17.68
C ALA A 81 0.77 -13.72 -18.54
N ALA A 82 0.71 -15.05 -18.51
CA ALA A 82 -0.06 -15.84 -19.46
C ALA A 82 -1.59 -15.70 -19.28
N THR A 83 -2.05 -15.46 -18.06
CA THR A 83 -3.48 -15.40 -17.75
C THR A 83 -3.94 -13.96 -17.51
N LYS A 84 -3.26 -13.23 -16.64
CA LYS A 84 -3.60 -11.85 -16.30
C LYS A 84 -2.38 -11.12 -15.76
N VAL A 85 -2.13 -9.92 -16.28
CA VAL A 85 -1.01 -9.09 -15.84
C VAL A 85 -1.38 -8.26 -14.61
N ALA A 86 -2.54 -7.61 -14.61
CA ALA A 86 -2.92 -6.72 -13.52
C ALA A 86 -4.44 -6.69 -13.29
N ASP A 87 -4.82 -6.26 -12.09
CA ASP A 87 -6.20 -6.02 -11.65
C ASP A 87 -6.29 -4.71 -10.86
N CYS A 88 -7.47 -4.08 -10.82
CA CYS A 88 -7.68 -2.85 -10.09
C CYS A 88 -9.12 -2.75 -9.58
N VAL A 89 -9.30 -2.48 -8.28
CA VAL A 89 -10.61 -2.32 -7.66
C VAL A 89 -10.62 -1.17 -6.67
N PHE A 90 -11.65 -0.34 -6.75
CA PHE A 90 -11.91 0.70 -5.76
C PHE A 90 -12.83 0.16 -4.66
N TYR A 91 -12.46 0.41 -3.42
CA TYR A 91 -13.21 0.07 -2.24
C TYR A 91 -13.41 1.29 -1.34
N ALA A 92 -14.63 1.62 -1.00
CA ALA A 92 -14.96 2.67 -0.04
C ALA A 92 -15.63 2.06 1.18
N ALA A 93 -14.91 1.98 2.30
CA ALA A 93 -15.49 1.65 3.60
C ALA A 93 -16.39 2.78 4.09
N LYS A 94 -17.38 2.43 4.93
CA LYS A 94 -18.26 3.42 5.54
C LYS A 94 -17.46 4.40 6.41
N GLY A 95 -17.47 5.67 6.03
CA GLY A 95 -16.75 6.73 6.74
C GLY A 95 -15.31 6.97 6.32
N ALA A 96 -14.76 6.14 5.41
CA ALA A 96 -13.46 6.36 4.79
C ALA A 96 -13.62 6.87 3.35
N LYS A 97 -12.65 7.66 2.88
CA LYS A 97 -12.67 8.18 1.49
C LYS A 97 -12.40 7.10 0.44
N GLY A 98 -11.89 5.98 0.86
CA GLY A 98 -11.72 4.81 0.03
C GLY A 98 -10.27 4.36 -0.12
N GLN A 99 -10.14 3.16 -0.64
CA GLN A 99 -8.89 2.52 -0.98
C GLN A 99 -8.96 2.02 -2.41
N VAL A 100 -7.84 2.00 -3.10
CA VAL A 100 -7.71 1.33 -4.39
C VAL A 100 -6.76 0.17 -4.25
N TRP A 101 -7.24 -1.00 -4.60
CA TRP A 101 -6.47 -2.23 -4.54
C TRP A 101 -5.98 -2.55 -5.95
N PHE A 102 -4.67 -2.59 -6.10
CA PHE A 102 -4.00 -2.92 -7.34
C PHE A 102 -3.33 -4.27 -7.17
N GLY A 103 -3.60 -5.20 -8.07
CA GLY A 103 -2.89 -6.47 -8.15
C GLY A 103 -2.11 -6.57 -9.44
N TRP A 104 -0.90 -7.14 -9.43
CA TRP A 104 -0.16 -7.48 -10.64
C TRP A 104 0.69 -8.71 -10.47
N ALA A 105 1.01 -9.34 -11.60
CA ALA A 105 1.89 -10.49 -11.65
C ALA A 105 3.36 -10.04 -11.59
N THR A 106 4.18 -10.74 -10.79
CA THR A 106 5.61 -10.45 -10.66
C THR A 106 6.46 -11.62 -11.13
N GLY A 107 7.71 -11.34 -11.51
CA GLY A 107 8.70 -12.34 -11.90
C GLY A 107 8.20 -13.31 -12.98
N SER A 108 7.89 -14.54 -12.61
CA SER A 108 7.37 -15.58 -13.52
C SER A 108 5.90 -15.93 -13.28
N ALA A 109 5.20 -15.19 -12.45
CA ALA A 109 3.79 -15.46 -12.16
C ALA A 109 2.91 -15.29 -13.40
N ALA A 110 1.96 -16.22 -13.59
CA ALA A 110 1.00 -16.17 -14.69
C ALA A 110 -0.20 -15.24 -14.40
N GLU A 111 -0.34 -14.84 -13.17
CA GLU A 111 -1.47 -14.08 -12.62
C GLU A 111 -1.00 -13.17 -11.50
N PRO A 112 -1.80 -12.14 -11.10
CA PRO A 112 -1.46 -11.28 -9.99
C PRO A 112 -1.17 -12.07 -8.71
N ASP A 113 0.01 -11.89 -8.15
CA ASP A 113 0.54 -12.55 -6.96
C ASP A 113 0.93 -11.55 -5.86
N ILE A 114 0.98 -10.28 -6.18
CA ILE A 114 1.14 -9.19 -5.23
C ILE A 114 -0.07 -8.27 -5.24
N MET A 115 -0.38 -7.68 -4.11
CA MET A 115 -1.41 -6.66 -3.97
C MET A 115 -0.86 -5.42 -3.29
N ALA A 116 -1.02 -4.28 -3.93
CA ALA A 116 -0.72 -2.97 -3.36
C ALA A 116 -2.02 -2.21 -3.12
N ILE A 117 -2.16 -1.63 -1.94
CA ILE A 117 -3.32 -0.88 -1.51
C ILE A 117 -2.94 0.59 -1.38
N TYR A 118 -3.62 1.41 -2.16
CA TYR A 118 -3.50 2.86 -2.11
C TYR A 118 -4.61 3.44 -1.25
N ASP A 119 -4.26 4.11 -0.18
CA ASP A 119 -5.20 4.87 0.63
C ASP A 119 -5.42 6.26 0.01
N VAL A 120 -6.66 6.52 -0.39
CA VAL A 120 -6.99 7.73 -1.14
C VAL A 120 -6.90 8.99 -0.28
N GLU A 121 -7.15 8.88 1.02
CA GLU A 121 -7.13 10.03 1.93
C GLU A 121 -5.72 10.48 2.28
N THR A 122 -4.86 9.53 2.59
CA THR A 122 -3.48 9.80 3.01
C THR A 122 -2.49 9.85 1.86
N GLY A 123 -2.83 9.26 0.71
CA GLY A 123 -1.92 9.02 -0.40
C GLY A 123 -0.86 7.95 -0.09
N GLY A 124 -1.02 7.24 1.02
CA GLY A 124 -0.12 6.19 1.48
C GLY A 124 -0.32 4.87 0.72
N TRP A 125 0.71 4.04 0.77
CA TRP A 125 0.70 2.71 0.18
C TRP A 125 0.99 1.64 1.24
N SER A 126 0.31 0.51 1.11
CA SER A 126 0.65 -0.74 1.76
C SER A 126 0.68 -1.86 0.73
N ALA A 127 1.52 -2.86 0.93
CA ALA A 127 1.61 -4.01 0.04
C ALA A 127 1.37 -5.29 0.83
N TRP A 128 0.64 -6.22 0.19
CA TRP A 128 0.46 -7.58 0.69
C TRP A 128 1.23 -8.53 -0.20
N ASP A 129 2.22 -9.16 0.36
CA ASP A 129 2.84 -10.35 -0.21
C ASP A 129 2.11 -11.56 0.36
N THR A 130 1.38 -12.23 -0.49
CA THR A 130 0.62 -13.42 -0.10
C THR A 130 1.48 -14.68 -0.09
N GLY A 131 2.78 -14.58 -0.42
CA GLY A 131 3.69 -15.71 -0.57
C GLY A 131 3.19 -16.74 -1.60
N GLY A 132 2.44 -16.28 -2.61
CA GLY A 132 1.81 -17.12 -3.62
C GLY A 132 0.61 -17.94 -3.12
N ARG A 133 0.15 -17.72 -1.88
CA ARG A 133 -0.98 -18.47 -1.28
C ARG A 133 -2.34 -17.87 -1.63
N ILE A 134 -2.42 -16.56 -1.79
CA ILE A 134 -3.64 -15.87 -2.24
C ILE A 134 -3.30 -15.26 -3.59
N ARG A 135 -3.90 -15.77 -4.63
CA ARG A 135 -3.81 -15.20 -5.97
C ARG A 135 -5.02 -14.31 -6.19
N LEU A 136 -4.76 -13.05 -6.39
CA LEU A 136 -5.80 -12.08 -6.67
C LEU A 136 -6.30 -12.27 -8.10
N HIS A 137 -7.45 -12.90 -8.23
CA HIS A 137 -8.09 -12.98 -9.53
C HIS A 137 -8.93 -11.77 -9.84
N ARG A 138 -9.63 -11.29 -8.86
CA ARG A 138 -10.45 -10.09 -8.94
C ARG A 138 -10.85 -9.71 -7.54
N ALA A 139 -10.43 -8.56 -7.06
CA ALA A 139 -11.00 -8.01 -5.86
C ALA A 139 -12.47 -7.68 -6.14
N MET A 140 -13.37 -8.25 -5.36
CA MET A 140 -14.79 -8.01 -5.45
C MET A 140 -15.25 -7.27 -4.21
N VAL A 141 -16.05 -6.24 -4.41
CA VAL A 141 -16.72 -5.55 -3.32
C VAL A 141 -18.15 -6.07 -3.26
N LEU A 142 -18.47 -6.84 -2.23
CA LEU A 142 -19.79 -7.38 -2.00
C LEU A 142 -20.43 -6.75 -0.77
N PHE A 143 -21.74 -6.57 -0.81
CA PHE A 143 -22.51 -6.21 0.38
C PHE A 143 -22.62 -7.44 1.29
N ALA A 144 -21.90 -7.44 2.40
CA ALA A 144 -22.00 -8.54 3.37
C ALA A 144 -23.27 -8.40 4.21
N ARG A 145 -24.04 -9.48 4.28
CA ARG A 145 -25.11 -9.64 5.26
C ARG A 145 -24.59 -10.48 6.42
N THR A 146 -24.43 -9.88 7.57
CA THR A 146 -24.15 -10.66 8.79
C THR A 146 -25.43 -11.41 9.19
N PRO A 147 -25.41 -12.75 9.28
CA PRO A 147 -26.57 -13.50 9.74
C PRO A 147 -27.02 -13.01 11.12
N GLY A 148 -28.31 -12.67 11.26
CA GLY A 148 -28.89 -12.22 12.53
C GLY A 148 -28.80 -10.72 12.83
N ALA A 149 -28.08 -9.93 12.04
CA ALA A 149 -28.05 -8.47 12.18
C ALA A 149 -29.02 -7.80 11.21
N SER A 150 -29.60 -6.68 11.61
CA SER A 150 -30.28 -5.71 10.75
C SER A 150 -29.35 -5.41 9.56
N MET A 151 -29.88 -5.27 8.34
CA MET A 151 -29.11 -5.05 7.11
C MET A 151 -28.07 -3.95 7.32
N SER A 152 -26.87 -4.31 7.76
CA SER A 152 -25.69 -3.48 7.70
C SER A 152 -25.22 -3.52 6.25
N ARG A 153 -25.20 -2.38 5.59
CA ARG A 153 -24.61 -2.22 4.25
C ARG A 153 -23.10 -2.06 4.39
N ASP A 154 -22.46 -2.96 5.12
CA ASP A 154 -21.03 -2.95 5.20
C ASP A 154 -20.49 -3.52 3.88
N VAL A 155 -19.87 -2.63 3.13
CA VAL A 155 -19.14 -3.01 1.93
C VAL A 155 -17.82 -3.59 2.42
N VAL A 156 -17.60 -4.87 2.16
CA VAL A 156 -16.38 -5.58 2.57
C VAL A 156 -15.71 -6.11 1.32
N PRO A 157 -14.41 -5.91 1.15
CA PRO A 157 -13.69 -6.46 0.01
C PRO A 157 -13.54 -7.97 0.14
N TYR A 158 -13.71 -8.64 -1.00
CA TYR A 158 -13.48 -10.06 -1.15
C TYR A 158 -12.49 -10.30 -2.27
N VAL A 159 -11.61 -11.25 -2.07
CA VAL A 159 -10.68 -11.74 -3.10
C VAL A 159 -10.93 -13.21 -3.35
N SER A 160 -10.69 -13.65 -4.57
CA SER A 160 -10.75 -15.08 -4.89
C SER A 160 -9.40 -15.73 -4.67
N ASP A 161 -9.40 -16.91 -4.06
CA ASP A 161 -8.24 -17.78 -3.94
C ASP A 161 -8.28 -18.83 -5.05
N GLN A 162 -7.29 -18.81 -5.93
CA GLN A 162 -7.14 -19.85 -6.96
C GLN A 162 -6.32 -21.06 -6.49
N GLY A 163 -5.49 -20.87 -5.47
CA GLY A 163 -4.58 -21.93 -5.00
C GLY A 163 -5.28 -23.03 -4.22
N PHE A 164 -6.42 -22.75 -3.61
CA PHE A 164 -7.12 -23.65 -2.71
C PHE A 164 -8.64 -23.64 -2.91
N ASN A 165 -9.11 -24.43 -3.88
CA ASN A 165 -10.53 -24.79 -4.01
C ASN A 165 -11.51 -23.65 -4.35
N ASN A 166 -11.14 -22.66 -5.14
CA ASN A 166 -12.05 -21.59 -5.59
C ASN A 166 -12.80 -20.91 -4.41
N ARG A 167 -12.10 -20.60 -3.35
CA ARG A 167 -12.67 -19.92 -2.19
C ARG A 167 -12.77 -18.43 -2.41
N LEU A 168 -13.80 -17.84 -1.84
CA LEU A 168 -13.93 -16.41 -1.70
C LEU A 168 -13.44 -16.02 -0.30
N ILE A 169 -12.40 -15.22 -0.22
CA ILE A 169 -11.80 -14.75 1.03
C ILE A 169 -12.33 -13.36 1.32
N ARG A 170 -12.89 -13.20 2.50
CA ARG A 170 -13.27 -11.88 3.03
C ARG A 170 -12.03 -11.18 3.57
N CYS A 171 -11.73 -10.03 3.04
CA CYS A 171 -10.69 -9.15 3.54
C CYS A 171 -11.24 -8.15 4.56
N ASP A 172 -10.36 -7.36 5.18
CA ASP A 172 -10.75 -6.33 6.15
C ASP A 172 -11.59 -6.89 7.30
N THR A 173 -11.10 -7.97 7.89
CA THR A 173 -11.67 -8.61 9.08
C THR A 173 -10.82 -8.28 10.30
N THR A 174 -11.37 -8.51 11.50
CA THR A 174 -10.60 -8.45 12.75
C THR A 174 -9.74 -9.67 12.99
N ASP A 175 -9.74 -10.62 12.06
CA ASP A 175 -8.94 -11.83 12.15
C ASP A 175 -7.47 -11.52 11.93
N LEU A 176 -6.63 -12.01 12.84
CA LEU A 176 -5.17 -11.82 12.81
C LEU A 176 -4.44 -12.92 12.02
N ASN A 177 -5.20 -13.77 11.35
CA ASN A 177 -4.68 -14.89 10.60
C ASN A 177 -5.23 -14.89 9.18
N ASP A 178 -4.37 -15.11 8.22
CA ASP A 178 -4.74 -15.36 6.86
C ASP A 178 -5.01 -16.85 6.66
N ASN A 179 -6.28 -17.23 6.48
CA ASN A 179 -6.72 -18.61 6.31
C ASN A 179 -6.09 -19.59 7.33
N ALA A 180 -6.16 -19.22 8.63
CA ALA A 180 -5.55 -19.92 9.75
C ALA A 180 -4.00 -19.96 9.77
N THR A 181 -3.36 -19.15 8.93
CA THR A 181 -1.90 -18.94 8.96
C THR A 181 -1.61 -17.55 9.52
N THR A 182 -0.74 -17.46 10.51
CA THR A 182 -0.26 -16.17 11.00
C THR A 182 0.57 -15.48 9.91
N PHE A 183 0.39 -14.19 9.73
CA PHE A 183 1.20 -13.39 8.82
C PHE A 183 2.08 -12.40 9.59
N GLN A 184 3.17 -12.04 8.98
CA GLN A 184 4.07 -11.02 9.51
C GLN A 184 3.70 -9.67 8.88
N ALA A 185 3.44 -8.67 9.71
CA ALA A 185 3.18 -7.32 9.25
C ALA A 185 4.48 -6.51 9.26
N THR A 186 4.78 -5.84 8.15
CA THR A 186 5.92 -4.94 8.04
C THR A 186 5.48 -3.61 7.43
N MET A 187 6.12 -2.53 7.86
CA MET A 187 5.93 -1.20 7.29
C MET A 187 7.30 -0.55 7.11
N LYS A 188 7.53 0.02 5.94
CA LYS A 188 8.76 0.71 5.59
C LYS A 188 8.46 2.15 5.20
N THR A 189 9.19 3.12 5.76
CA THR A 189 9.04 4.53 5.39
C THR A 189 9.69 4.80 4.04
N ALA A 190 9.29 5.89 3.38
CA ALA A 190 10.10 6.43 2.30
C ALA A 190 11.47 6.90 2.86
N PRO A 191 12.54 6.88 2.04
CA PRO A 191 13.81 7.46 2.44
C PRO A 191 13.65 8.95 2.78
N LEU A 192 14.10 9.34 3.96
CA LEU A 192 14.10 10.72 4.42
C LEU A 192 15.50 11.34 4.21
N VAL A 193 15.60 12.27 3.28
CA VAL A 193 16.81 13.07 3.05
C VAL A 193 16.63 14.40 3.75
N LEU A 194 17.50 14.68 4.70
CA LEU A 194 17.47 15.91 5.48
C LEU A 194 18.66 16.81 5.15
N ASN A 195 18.63 18.03 5.62
CA ASN A 195 19.73 18.98 5.56
C ASN A 195 20.34 19.13 4.14
N GLU A 196 19.47 19.13 3.11
CA GLU A 196 19.87 19.24 1.70
C GLU A 196 20.95 18.22 1.26
N GLY A 197 20.94 17.03 1.89
CA GLY A 197 21.92 15.98 1.66
C GLY A 197 23.26 16.16 2.39
N LYS A 198 23.38 17.14 3.29
CA LYS A 198 24.53 17.26 4.20
C LYS A 198 24.44 16.19 5.29
N PRO A 199 25.60 15.78 5.85
CA PRO A 199 25.60 14.82 6.94
C PRO A 199 24.87 15.32 8.19
N PHE A 200 24.23 14.38 8.88
CA PHE A 200 23.63 14.58 10.21
C PHE A 200 23.84 13.32 11.05
N SER A 201 23.89 13.49 12.36
CA SER A 201 23.98 12.35 13.28
C SER A 201 22.58 11.85 13.65
N VAL A 202 22.40 10.53 13.64
CA VAL A 202 21.12 9.86 13.95
C VAL A 202 21.13 9.41 15.38
N GLY A 203 20.14 9.82 16.16
CA GLY A 203 19.90 9.33 17.53
C GLY A 203 19.07 8.04 17.53
N THR A 204 18.94 7.43 18.71
CA THR A 204 18.12 6.23 18.88
C THR A 204 16.66 6.52 18.58
N PRO A 205 16.02 5.76 17.67
CA PRO A 205 14.61 5.92 17.36
C PRO A 205 13.68 5.58 18.54
N PHE A 206 12.53 6.22 18.54
CA PHE A 206 11.39 5.86 19.39
C PHE A 206 10.22 5.48 18.51
N VAL A 207 9.44 4.50 18.97
CA VAL A 207 8.20 4.06 18.35
C VAL A 207 7.02 4.50 19.20
N PHE A 208 6.04 5.12 18.57
CA PHE A 208 4.73 5.38 19.14
C PHE A 208 3.73 4.45 18.44
N ALA A 209 3.21 3.49 19.19
CA ALA A 209 2.37 2.42 18.66
C ALA A 209 1.34 1.96 19.71
N GLU A 210 0.40 1.17 19.27
CA GLU A 210 -0.66 0.57 20.09
C GLU A 210 -0.55 -0.95 20.06
N ALA A 211 -0.71 -1.59 21.21
CA ALA A 211 -0.88 -3.03 21.31
C ALA A 211 -1.74 -3.38 22.51
N ALA A 212 -2.72 -4.25 22.34
CA ALA A 212 -3.60 -4.72 23.41
C ALA A 212 -2.89 -5.71 24.35
N THR A 213 -1.87 -6.41 23.84
CA THR A 213 -1.06 -7.41 24.57
C THR A 213 0.39 -7.27 24.15
N GLY A 214 1.33 -7.84 24.92
CA GLY A 214 2.74 -7.73 24.61
C GLY A 214 3.10 -8.21 23.19
N VAL A 215 3.65 -7.32 22.39
CA VAL A 215 4.14 -7.59 21.02
C VAL A 215 5.57 -7.08 20.93
N THR A 216 6.48 -7.93 20.46
CA THR A 216 7.84 -7.50 20.15
C THR A 216 7.92 -7.15 18.67
N LEU A 217 8.30 -5.92 18.39
CA LEU A 217 8.54 -5.44 17.02
C LEU A 217 10.03 -5.35 16.75
N THR A 218 10.41 -5.66 15.54
CA THR A 218 11.76 -5.41 15.01
C THR A 218 11.74 -4.06 14.29
N VAL A 219 12.71 -3.22 14.58
CA VAL A 219 12.91 -1.94 13.91
C VAL A 219 14.26 -1.96 13.21
N THR A 220 14.24 -1.76 11.91
CA THR A 220 15.46 -1.65 11.09
C THR A 220 15.65 -0.20 10.67
N LEU A 221 16.84 0.31 10.89
CA LEU A 221 17.28 1.63 10.42
C LEU A 221 18.30 1.44 9.30
N ASP A 222 17.93 1.83 8.11
CA ASP A 222 18.83 1.91 6.97
C ASP A 222 19.39 3.33 6.83
N VAL A 223 20.70 3.42 6.75
CA VAL A 223 21.44 4.67 6.60
C VAL A 223 22.05 4.72 5.20
N ASP A 224 21.88 5.86 4.54
CA ASP A 224 22.42 6.12 3.19
C ASP A 224 22.09 4.99 2.18
N PHE A 225 20.82 4.67 2.06
CA PHE A 225 20.30 3.65 1.13
C PHE A 225 20.90 2.25 1.36
N GLY A 226 21.02 1.84 2.62
CA GLY A 226 21.51 0.51 2.99
C GLY A 226 23.04 0.41 3.10
N ARG A 227 23.77 1.53 3.06
CA ARG A 227 25.23 1.53 3.35
C ARG A 227 25.52 0.99 4.75
N VAL A 228 24.67 1.33 5.70
CA VAL A 228 24.68 0.75 7.06
C VAL A 228 23.25 0.39 7.42
N THR A 229 23.04 -0.84 7.81
CA THR A 229 21.74 -1.33 8.33
C THR A 229 21.92 -1.72 9.78
N ARG A 230 21.06 -1.21 10.64
CA ARG A 230 21.02 -1.56 12.06
C ARG A 230 19.63 -2.04 12.43
N THR A 231 19.59 -3.04 13.28
CA THR A 231 18.32 -3.65 13.74
C THR A 231 18.24 -3.58 15.25
N GLY A 232 17.11 -3.18 15.75
CA GLY A 232 16.78 -3.18 17.18
C GLY A 232 15.40 -3.74 17.42
N THR A 233 15.01 -3.85 18.67
CA THR A 233 13.69 -4.36 19.04
C THR A 233 12.97 -3.40 19.98
N VAL A 234 11.65 -3.46 19.97
CA VAL A 234 10.79 -2.75 20.90
C VAL A 234 9.68 -3.68 21.39
N LEU A 235 9.55 -3.80 22.71
CA LEU A 235 8.45 -4.52 23.32
C LEU A 235 7.30 -3.54 23.60
N LEU A 236 6.19 -3.74 22.92
CA LEU A 236 4.94 -3.04 23.17
C LEU A 236 4.15 -3.83 24.23
N THR A 237 4.00 -3.27 25.40
CA THR A 237 3.13 -3.80 26.45
C THR A 237 2.15 -2.72 26.85
N ALA A 238 0.87 -3.07 26.95
CA ALA A 238 -0.11 -2.15 27.51
C ALA A 238 0.27 -1.84 28.97
N ASP A 239 0.23 -0.58 29.34
CA ASP A 239 0.47 -0.13 30.70
C ASP A 239 -0.88 0.25 31.34
N GLY A 240 -1.43 -0.68 32.11
CA GLY A 240 -2.74 -0.52 32.70
C GLY A 240 -3.88 -0.42 31.67
N SER A 241 -4.57 0.72 31.61
CA SER A 241 -5.64 0.98 30.63
C SER A 241 -5.15 1.66 29.36
N GLU A 242 -3.86 2.02 29.28
CA GLU A 242 -3.29 2.69 28.11
C GLU A 242 -2.81 1.65 27.11
N THR A 243 -3.39 1.67 25.93
CA THR A 243 -2.97 0.83 24.79
C THR A 243 -1.88 1.50 23.96
N HIS A 244 -1.79 2.84 24.02
CA HIS A 244 -0.78 3.63 23.35
C HIS A 244 0.54 3.64 24.12
N VAL A 245 1.61 3.22 23.51
CA VAL A 245 2.94 3.19 24.14
C VAL A 245 3.95 3.96 23.31
N PHE A 246 4.79 4.73 24.01
CA PHE A 246 5.95 5.40 23.45
C PHE A 246 7.19 4.74 24.03
N ARG A 247 7.96 4.04 23.19
CA ARG A 247 9.12 3.26 23.62
C ARG A 247 10.35 3.56 22.78
N ARG A 248 11.49 3.55 23.46
CA ARG A 248 12.80 3.56 22.80
C ARG A 248 13.07 2.21 22.16
N VAL A 249 13.68 2.21 20.98
CA VAL A 249 14.12 0.99 20.31
C VAL A 249 15.42 0.53 20.97
N GLU A 250 15.41 -0.67 21.54
CA GLU A 250 16.59 -1.26 22.16
C GLU A 250 17.52 -1.86 21.10
N GLY A 251 18.84 -1.76 21.33
CA GLY A 251 19.86 -2.28 20.42
C GLY A 251 20.14 -1.39 19.21
N LEU A 252 19.37 -0.32 18.99
CA LEU A 252 19.66 0.72 18.03
C LEU A 252 20.41 1.87 18.70
N GLU A 253 21.71 1.67 18.93
CA GLU A 253 22.56 2.75 19.46
C GLU A 253 22.96 3.72 18.34
N SER A 254 22.93 4.99 18.69
CA SER A 254 23.12 6.12 17.79
C SER A 254 24.59 6.48 17.58
N GLY A 255 24.86 7.23 16.53
CA GLY A 255 26.17 7.80 16.25
C GLY A 255 26.58 7.71 14.78
N ASP A 256 25.77 7.09 13.94
CA ASP A 256 26.05 7.03 12.51
C ASP A 256 25.78 8.40 11.87
N GLN A 257 26.74 8.87 11.08
CA GLN A 257 26.52 9.98 10.18
C GLN A 257 25.74 9.50 8.96
N ALA A 258 24.64 10.19 8.66
CA ALA A 258 23.73 9.89 7.58
C ALA A 258 23.45 11.10 6.69
N ARG A 259 23.16 10.86 5.43
CA ARG A 259 22.56 11.85 4.50
C ARG A 259 21.12 11.50 4.19
N ALA A 260 20.79 10.23 4.33
CA ALA A 260 19.44 9.71 4.21
C ALA A 260 19.21 8.62 5.25
N ILE A 261 17.99 8.51 5.75
CA ILE A 261 17.56 7.43 6.63
C ILE A 261 16.25 6.84 6.13
N GLN A 262 16.08 5.55 6.35
CA GLN A 262 14.83 4.83 6.11
C GLN A 262 14.57 3.90 7.29
N LEU A 263 13.33 3.82 7.73
CA LEU A 263 12.93 2.98 8.86
C LEU A 263 11.96 1.91 8.36
N GLU A 264 12.18 0.71 8.85
CA GLU A 264 11.25 -0.41 8.69
C GLU A 264 10.88 -0.93 10.08
N ILE A 265 9.60 -1.24 10.28
CA ILE A 265 9.08 -1.84 11.51
C ILE A 265 8.22 -3.04 11.14
N GLY A 266 8.37 -4.12 11.88
CA GLY A 266 7.58 -5.33 11.67
C GLY A 266 7.59 -6.25 12.87
N ASP A 267 6.76 -7.27 12.83
CA ASP A 267 6.74 -8.30 13.87
C ASP A 267 8.03 -9.11 13.81
N ALA A 268 8.63 -9.37 14.96
CA ALA A 268 9.80 -10.25 15.06
C ALA A 268 9.49 -11.70 14.66
N ALA A 269 8.25 -12.11 14.82
CA ALA A 269 7.69 -13.39 14.35
C ALA A 269 6.20 -13.16 14.11
N ALA A 270 5.57 -13.99 13.27
CA ALA A 270 4.14 -13.91 13.03
C ALA A 270 3.37 -13.83 14.37
N ALA A 271 2.96 -12.62 14.73
CA ALA A 271 2.37 -12.35 16.03
C ALA A 271 0.89 -12.73 16.02
N ALA A 272 0.45 -13.43 17.07
CA ALA A 272 -0.97 -13.69 17.28
C ALA A 272 -1.74 -12.43 17.78
N ASN A 273 -1.05 -11.31 17.97
CA ASN A 273 -1.57 -10.12 18.62
C ASN A 273 -1.59 -8.93 17.67
N ALA A 274 -2.71 -8.23 17.64
CA ALA A 274 -2.85 -7.01 16.86
C ALA A 274 -2.00 -5.89 17.45
N TRP A 275 -1.39 -5.12 16.57
CA TRP A 275 -0.75 -3.86 16.89
C TRP A 275 -1.05 -2.84 15.80
N SER A 276 -1.00 -1.57 16.16
CA SER A 276 -1.08 -0.48 15.21
C SER A 276 0.08 0.48 15.40
N PHE A 277 0.59 0.99 14.29
CA PHE A 277 1.68 1.95 14.27
C PHE A 277 1.13 3.37 14.09
N ASN A 278 1.62 4.31 14.89
CA ASN A 278 1.26 5.71 14.77
C ASN A 278 2.38 6.53 14.13
N ARG A 279 3.59 6.49 14.70
CA ARG A 279 4.73 7.25 14.20
C ARG A 279 6.07 6.80 14.76
N PHE A 280 7.12 7.13 14.04
CA PHE A 280 8.48 7.17 14.56
C PHE A 280 8.82 8.58 15.03
N PHE A 281 9.66 8.62 16.04
CA PHE A 281 10.42 9.80 16.42
C PHE A 281 11.91 9.46 16.36
N VAL A 282 12.65 10.13 15.52
CA VAL A 282 14.09 9.92 15.35
C VAL A 282 14.81 11.21 15.73
N PRO A 283 15.55 11.24 16.84
CA PRO A 283 16.39 12.38 17.16
C PRO A 283 17.49 12.51 16.12
N ILE A 284 17.68 13.71 15.61
CA ILE A 284 18.79 14.03 14.72
C ILE A 284 19.56 15.23 15.23
N THR A 285 20.88 15.22 15.03
CA THR A 285 21.74 16.37 15.28
C THR A 285 22.32 16.78 13.95
N LEU A 286 22.01 18.01 13.52
CA LEU A 286 22.61 18.57 12.32
C LEU A 286 24.07 18.92 12.62
N GLU A 287 25.00 18.44 11.82
CA GLU A 287 26.38 18.84 11.92
C GLU A 287 26.56 20.19 11.21
N ASP A 288 27.00 21.17 11.97
CA ASP A 288 27.38 22.45 11.44
C ASP A 288 28.74 22.25 10.78
N ILE A 289 28.75 21.94 9.49
CA ILE A 289 29.95 21.97 8.69
C ILE A 289 30.21 23.47 8.49
N GLY A 290 30.99 24.07 9.38
CA GLY A 290 31.38 25.45 9.27
C GLY A 290 31.92 25.79 7.88
N PRO A 291 31.97 27.07 7.52
CA PRO A 291 32.33 27.53 6.20
C PRO A 291 33.72 27.09 5.76
#